data_c83194e0ae56aef5dddbbc9f67bfe50e
#
_entry.id   c83194e0ae56aef5dddbbc9f67bfe50e
#
_cell.length_a   1.000
_cell.length_b   1.000
_cell.length_c   1.000
_cell.angle_alpha   90.00
_cell.angle_beta   90.00
_cell.angle_gamma   90.00
#
_symmetry.space_group_name_H-M   'P 1'
#
loop_
_entity.id
_entity.type
_entity.pdbx_description
1 polymer ?
#
loop_
_entity_poly.entity_id
_entity_poly.type
_entity_poly.pdbx_seq_one_letter_code
_entity_poly.pdbx_strand_id
1 'polypeptide(L)'
;MVSYILVASLDADGKFTLEPGYQTDEEPTQDEFLDEDPRNRLTVEVLDRASSSLAQIELPLVPICALPNTPGERVVMGRVPFPPETTAIRFRYLDKVIHELRVPNARPTAAIDWTPGKVVKGIHTVSWRATHDEGVDLRSMVFYSHTDGTTWQPLSLSSSETKGLYTNVRA
;
A
#
# COMPACT_ATOMS: atom_id res chain seq x y z
N MET A 1 8.46 13.23 7.98
CA MET A 1 6.97 13.08 7.97
C MET A 1 6.67 11.68 7.52
N VAL A 2 5.73 10.97 8.13
CA VAL A 2 5.35 9.64 7.68
C VAL A 2 4.31 9.78 6.57
N SER A 3 4.46 9.00 5.52
CA SER A 3 3.51 8.90 4.42
C SER A 3 2.98 7.48 4.29
N TYR A 4 1.82 7.34 3.69
CA TYR A 4 1.24 6.06 3.31
C TYR A 4 1.32 5.91 1.79
N ILE A 5 1.98 4.84 1.32
CA ILE A 5 2.00 4.51 -0.10
C ILE A 5 0.66 3.89 -0.46
N LEU A 6 0.03 4.51 -1.43
CA LEU A 6 -1.28 4.13 -1.94
C LEU A 6 -1.13 3.66 -3.38
N VAL A 7 -1.74 2.52 -3.67
CA VAL A 7 -1.93 2.02 -5.03
C VAL A 7 -3.39 1.59 -5.15
N ALA A 8 -4.09 2.09 -6.15
CA ALA A 8 -5.47 1.73 -6.39
C ALA A 8 -5.80 1.77 -7.88
N SER A 9 -6.92 1.16 -8.25
CA SER A 9 -7.48 1.26 -9.59
C SER A 9 -8.94 1.66 -9.55
N LEU A 10 -9.37 2.31 -10.63
CA LEU A 10 -10.75 2.68 -10.91
C LEU A 10 -11.10 2.15 -12.31
N ASP A 11 -12.00 1.19 -12.38
CA ASP A 11 -12.44 0.64 -13.66
C ASP A 11 -13.47 1.54 -14.39
N ALA A 12 -13.84 1.14 -15.59
CA ALA A 12 -14.79 1.89 -16.41
C ALA A 12 -16.19 1.99 -15.80
N ASP A 13 -16.57 1.05 -14.96
CA ASP A 13 -17.86 0.99 -14.28
C ASP A 13 -17.84 1.79 -12.96
N GLY A 14 -16.70 2.40 -12.62
CA GLY A 14 -16.51 3.18 -11.40
C GLY A 14 -16.23 2.33 -10.17
N LYS A 15 -15.90 1.05 -10.32
CA LYS A 15 -15.49 0.21 -9.22
C LYS A 15 -14.06 0.56 -8.81
N PHE A 16 -13.92 0.93 -7.55
CA PHE A 16 -12.63 1.25 -6.94
C PHE A 16 -12.04 0.00 -6.27
N THR A 17 -10.78 -0.29 -6.55
CA THR A 17 -10.03 -1.37 -5.92
C THR A 17 -8.78 -0.78 -5.29
N LEU A 18 -8.64 -0.94 -3.97
CA LEU A 18 -7.49 -0.49 -3.21
C LEU A 18 -6.54 -1.67 -3.01
N GLU A 19 -5.30 -1.51 -3.43
CA GLU A 19 -4.23 -2.46 -3.14
C GLU A 19 -3.65 -2.20 -1.73
N PRO A 20 -3.07 -3.20 -1.09
CA PRO A 20 -2.43 -3.00 0.20
C PRO A 20 -1.30 -2.00 0.11
N GLY A 21 -1.39 -0.97 0.94
CA GLY A 21 -0.35 0.03 1.09
C GLY A 21 0.50 -0.20 2.33
N TYR A 22 1.52 0.64 2.51
CA TYR A 22 2.40 0.61 3.66
C TYR A 22 2.92 2.02 3.99
N GLN A 23 3.38 2.20 5.23
CA GLN A 23 3.97 3.46 5.66
C GLN A 23 5.43 3.57 5.21
N THR A 24 5.86 4.78 4.90
CA THR A 24 7.23 5.14 4.52
C THR A 24 7.60 6.48 5.14
N ASP A 25 8.91 6.72 5.31
CA ASP A 25 9.45 8.00 5.74
C ASP A 25 9.66 8.99 4.58
N GLU A 26 9.35 8.59 3.35
CA GLU A 26 9.42 9.46 2.19
C GLU A 26 8.32 10.54 2.23
N GLU A 27 8.62 11.69 1.64
CA GLU A 27 7.68 12.80 1.57
C GLU A 27 6.44 12.45 0.74
N PRO A 28 5.29 13.07 1.05
CA PRO A 28 4.07 12.93 0.25
C PRO A 28 4.30 13.31 -1.20
N THR A 29 3.51 12.70 -2.09
CA THR A 29 3.48 13.09 -3.50
C THR A 29 3.06 14.55 -3.61
N GLN A 30 3.77 15.31 -4.44
CA GLN A 30 3.41 16.70 -4.74
C GLN A 30 2.53 16.74 -5.99
N ASP A 31 1.68 17.76 -6.07
CA ASP A 31 0.64 17.90 -7.10
C ASP A 31 1.20 18.35 -8.47
N GLU A 32 2.47 18.13 -8.76
CA GLU A 32 3.18 18.67 -9.94
C GLU A 32 2.65 18.16 -11.30
N PHE A 33 1.84 17.10 -11.30
CA PHE A 33 1.38 16.43 -12.53
C PHE A 33 -0.14 16.24 -12.60
N LEU A 34 -0.90 17.09 -11.92
CA LEU A 34 -2.34 17.00 -11.98
C LEU A 34 -2.88 17.48 -13.32
N ASP A 35 -3.67 16.65 -13.97
CA ASP A 35 -4.45 17.02 -15.15
C ASP A 35 -5.52 18.06 -14.76
N GLU A 36 -5.85 18.98 -15.64
CA GLU A 36 -6.94 19.95 -15.41
C GLU A 36 -8.32 19.28 -15.38
N ASP A 37 -8.48 18.15 -16.06
CA ASP A 37 -9.73 17.39 -16.08
C ASP A 37 -9.96 16.67 -14.74
N PRO A 38 -11.02 17.02 -13.98
CA PRO A 38 -11.31 16.39 -12.71
C PRO A 38 -11.56 14.88 -12.79
N ARG A 39 -11.88 14.36 -14.00
CA ARG A 39 -12.01 12.92 -14.23
C ARG A 39 -10.69 12.17 -14.16
N ASN A 40 -9.58 12.87 -14.24
CA ASN A 40 -8.24 12.31 -14.14
C ASN A 40 -7.59 12.55 -12.77
N ARG A 41 -8.39 12.81 -11.75
CA ARG A 41 -7.93 13.04 -10.38
C ARG A 41 -8.70 12.21 -9.37
N LEU A 42 -8.00 11.76 -8.35
CA LEU A 42 -8.56 11.16 -7.15
C LEU A 42 -8.23 12.05 -5.96
N THR A 43 -9.24 12.52 -5.26
CA THR A 43 -9.03 13.24 -4.00
C THR A 43 -8.94 12.24 -2.85
N VAL A 44 -7.89 12.38 -2.03
CA VAL A 44 -7.65 11.58 -0.85
C VAL A 44 -7.68 12.48 0.38
N GLU A 45 -8.61 12.22 1.30
CA GLU A 45 -8.74 12.93 2.56
C GLU A 45 -8.24 12.05 3.70
N VAL A 46 -7.35 12.58 4.52
CA VAL A 46 -6.86 11.92 5.74
C VAL A 46 -7.62 12.47 6.93
N LEU A 47 -8.27 11.62 7.70
CA LEU A 47 -9.23 12.01 8.72
C LEU A 47 -8.79 11.59 10.12
N ASP A 48 -9.12 12.44 11.09
CA ASP A 48 -9.01 12.11 12.51
C ASP A 48 -10.25 11.37 13.02
N ARG A 49 -10.28 11.08 14.33
CA ARG A 49 -11.38 10.39 15.01
C ARG A 49 -12.70 11.15 14.97
N ALA A 50 -12.67 12.47 14.83
CA ALA A 50 -13.85 13.32 14.70
C ALA A 50 -14.31 13.47 13.25
N SER A 51 -13.68 12.76 12.31
CA SER A 51 -13.85 12.91 10.87
C SER A 51 -13.46 14.29 10.33
N SER A 52 -12.61 15.00 11.06
CA SER A 52 -12.02 16.27 10.60
C SER A 52 -10.84 15.96 9.67
N SER A 53 -10.70 16.75 8.63
CA SER A 53 -9.59 16.58 7.67
C SER A 53 -8.26 17.03 8.29
N LEU A 54 -7.33 16.10 8.42
CA LEU A 54 -5.94 16.36 8.81
C LEU A 54 -5.08 16.77 7.60
N ALA A 55 -5.39 16.20 6.44
CA ALA A 55 -4.75 16.51 5.18
C ALA A 55 -5.68 16.13 4.01
N GLN A 56 -5.50 16.82 2.90
CA GLN A 56 -6.13 16.50 1.62
C GLN A 56 -5.09 16.61 0.52
N ILE A 57 -5.12 15.66 -0.39
CA ILE A 57 -4.22 15.61 -1.55
C ILE A 57 -5.01 15.14 -2.77
N GLU A 58 -4.65 15.64 -3.94
CA GLU A 58 -5.11 15.12 -5.22
C GLU A 58 -4.03 14.26 -5.86
N LEU A 59 -4.40 13.13 -6.38
CA LEU A 59 -3.50 12.20 -7.08
C LEU A 59 -3.97 11.98 -8.52
N PRO A 60 -3.05 11.92 -9.49
CA PRO A 60 -3.41 11.69 -10.88
C PRO A 60 -3.94 10.27 -11.08
N LEU A 61 -5.06 10.15 -11.77
CA LEU A 61 -5.58 8.90 -12.30
C LEU A 61 -5.06 8.69 -13.71
N VAL A 62 -4.11 7.78 -13.87
CA VAL A 62 -3.44 7.52 -15.14
C VAL A 62 -4.11 6.34 -15.84
N PRO A 63 -4.54 6.49 -17.10
CA PRO A 63 -5.09 5.36 -17.84
C PRO A 63 -4.00 4.30 -18.02
N ILE A 64 -4.32 3.06 -17.71
CA ILE A 64 -3.48 1.94 -18.12
C ILE A 64 -3.52 1.92 -19.64
N CYS A 65 -2.35 1.80 -20.30
CA CYS A 65 -2.28 1.61 -21.75
C CYS A 65 -3.08 0.37 -22.11
N ALA A 66 -4.36 0.56 -22.35
CA ALA A 66 -5.27 -0.48 -22.74
C ALA A 66 -4.98 -0.89 -24.17
N LEU A 67 -5.04 -2.18 -24.43
CA LEU A 67 -5.26 -2.68 -25.79
C LEU A 67 -6.47 -1.93 -26.38
N PRO A 68 -6.45 -1.59 -27.68
CA PRO A 68 -7.56 -0.91 -28.33
C PRO A 68 -8.85 -1.71 -28.04
N ASN A 69 -9.86 -1.05 -27.48
CA ASN A 69 -11.17 -1.58 -27.07
C ASN A 69 -11.31 -2.11 -25.64
N THR A 70 -10.33 -1.92 -24.75
CA THR A 70 -10.57 -2.15 -23.33
C THR A 70 -11.03 -0.83 -22.69
N PRO A 71 -12.24 -0.74 -22.12
CA PRO A 71 -12.69 0.49 -21.46
C PRO A 71 -11.73 0.84 -20.32
N GLY A 72 -11.34 2.09 -20.29
CA GLY A 72 -10.25 2.64 -19.53
C GLY A 72 -10.25 2.38 -18.04
N GLU A 73 -9.60 1.31 -17.61
CA GLU A 73 -9.10 1.20 -16.25
C GLU A 73 -8.04 2.28 -16.01
N ARG A 74 -8.14 2.96 -14.91
CA ARG A 74 -7.18 3.99 -14.47
C ARG A 74 -6.56 3.56 -13.17
N VAL A 75 -5.28 3.82 -13.04
CA VAL A 75 -4.53 3.55 -11.81
C VAL A 75 -4.10 4.86 -11.17
N VAL A 76 -3.99 4.81 -9.87
CA VAL A 76 -3.40 5.85 -9.05
C VAL A 76 -2.31 5.23 -8.20
N MET A 77 -1.19 5.91 -8.11
CA MET A 77 -0.13 5.60 -7.17
C MET A 77 0.40 6.90 -6.59
N GLY A 78 0.55 6.95 -5.29
CA GLY A 78 1.09 8.13 -4.63
C GLY A 78 1.38 7.90 -3.17
N ARG A 79 2.00 8.90 -2.55
CA ARG A 79 2.30 8.96 -1.12
C ARG A 79 1.39 9.99 -0.48
N VAL A 80 0.54 9.55 0.41
CA VAL A 80 -0.43 10.37 1.12
C VAL A 80 0.13 10.72 2.49
N PRO A 81 0.02 11.98 2.98
CA PRO A 81 0.40 12.32 4.35
C PRO A 81 -0.28 11.39 5.35
N PHE A 82 0.47 10.92 6.36
CA PHE A 82 -0.06 10.02 7.37
C PHE A 82 0.29 10.50 8.78
N PRO A 83 -0.39 11.56 9.29
CA PRO A 83 -0.24 12.02 10.66
C PRO A 83 -0.56 10.92 11.68
N PRO A 84 0.02 10.97 12.89
CA PRO A 84 -0.23 9.96 13.94
C PRO A 84 -1.69 9.85 14.36
N GLU A 85 -2.47 10.92 14.23
CA GLU A 85 -3.88 11.00 14.59
C GLU A 85 -4.82 10.43 13.54
N THR A 86 -4.28 9.92 12.43
CA THR A 86 -5.07 9.37 11.32
C THR A 86 -5.86 8.15 11.78
N THR A 87 -7.17 8.19 11.58
CA THR A 87 -8.08 7.07 11.87
C THR A 87 -8.82 6.57 10.64
N ALA A 88 -8.85 7.36 9.57
CA ALA A 88 -9.40 6.93 8.29
C ALA A 88 -8.74 7.66 7.12
N ILE A 89 -8.78 7.01 5.96
CA ILE A 89 -8.43 7.61 4.67
C ILE A 89 -9.67 7.48 3.79
N ARG A 90 -10.17 8.60 3.28
CA ARG A 90 -11.36 8.65 2.44
C ARG A 90 -10.97 9.00 1.02
N PHE A 91 -11.55 8.27 0.07
CA PHE A 91 -11.33 8.43 -1.35
C PHE A 91 -12.54 9.03 -2.01
N ARG A 92 -12.33 10.11 -2.76
CA ARG A 92 -13.39 10.80 -3.49
C ARG A 92 -13.05 10.88 -4.98
N TYR A 93 -14.03 10.59 -5.79
CA TYR A 93 -13.96 10.74 -7.23
C TYR A 93 -15.18 11.55 -7.71
N LEU A 94 -14.94 12.63 -8.45
CA LEU A 94 -15.99 13.58 -8.88
C LEU A 94 -16.90 13.99 -7.70
N ASP A 95 -16.29 14.41 -6.59
CA ASP A 95 -16.94 14.83 -5.33
C ASP A 95 -17.76 13.75 -4.60
N LYS A 96 -17.79 12.53 -5.11
CA LYS A 96 -18.45 11.40 -4.43
C LYS A 96 -17.44 10.59 -3.63
N VAL A 97 -17.81 10.24 -2.41
CA VAL A 97 -17.06 9.23 -1.64
C VAL A 97 -17.25 7.88 -2.32
N ILE A 98 -16.15 7.27 -2.75
CA ILE A 98 -16.14 5.97 -3.43
C ILE A 98 -15.58 4.85 -2.54
N HIS A 99 -14.76 5.21 -1.54
CA HIS A 99 -14.20 4.25 -0.60
C HIS A 99 -13.75 4.95 0.68
N GLU A 100 -13.72 4.22 1.79
CA GLU A 100 -13.13 4.67 3.05
C GLU A 100 -12.36 3.53 3.69
N LEU A 101 -11.05 3.73 3.88
CA LEU A 101 -10.17 2.82 4.60
C LEU A 101 -10.08 3.26 6.06
N ARG A 102 -10.50 2.42 6.98
CA ARG A 102 -10.30 2.65 8.41
C ARG A 102 -8.90 2.23 8.82
N VAL A 103 -8.25 3.07 9.58
CA VAL A 103 -6.96 2.77 10.18
C VAL A 103 -7.20 2.09 11.52
N PRO A 104 -6.77 0.84 11.71
CA PRO A 104 -6.91 0.14 12.98
C PRO A 104 -6.17 0.86 14.12
N ASN A 105 -6.70 0.80 15.33
CA ASN A 105 -6.05 1.40 16.50
C ASN A 105 -4.81 0.61 16.95
N ALA A 106 -4.84 -0.71 16.78
CA ALA A 106 -3.71 -1.58 17.10
C ALA A 106 -2.79 -1.75 15.89
N ARG A 107 -1.53 -2.02 16.15
CA ARG A 107 -0.57 -2.42 15.11
C ARG A 107 -0.61 -3.93 14.92
N PRO A 108 -0.46 -4.43 13.68
CA PRO A 108 -0.28 -5.86 13.49
C PRO A 108 1.01 -6.33 14.15
N THR A 109 1.00 -7.55 14.65
CA THR A 109 2.19 -8.25 15.10
C THR A 109 2.62 -9.24 14.03
N ALA A 110 3.92 -9.33 13.79
CA ALA A 110 4.48 -10.28 12.84
C ALA A 110 5.64 -11.05 13.47
N ALA A 111 5.71 -12.34 13.19
CA ALA A 111 6.81 -13.21 13.56
C ALA A 111 7.22 -14.02 12.33
N ILE A 112 8.53 -14.11 12.11
CA ILE A 112 9.11 -14.92 11.05
C ILE A 112 9.79 -16.14 11.66
N ASP A 113 9.54 -17.30 11.09
CA ASP A 113 10.19 -18.56 11.51
C ASP A 113 11.53 -18.68 10.77
N TRP A 114 12.49 -17.94 11.24
CA TRP A 114 13.85 -17.90 10.70
C TRP A 114 14.86 -17.63 11.83
N THR A 115 15.95 -18.40 11.82
CA THR A 115 17.04 -18.21 12.79
C THR A 115 18.03 -17.16 12.25
N PRO A 116 18.17 -15.98 12.87
CA PRO A 116 19.13 -14.97 12.45
C PRO A 116 20.57 -15.51 12.44
N GLY A 117 21.39 -15.04 11.50
CA GLY A 117 22.80 -15.39 11.39
C GLY A 117 23.11 -16.77 10.82
N LYS A 118 22.12 -17.56 10.46
CA LYS A 118 22.32 -18.83 9.77
C LYS A 118 22.52 -18.58 8.28
N VAL A 119 23.74 -18.70 7.81
CA VAL A 119 24.04 -18.70 6.37
C VAL A 119 23.55 -20.02 5.77
N VAL A 120 22.65 -19.95 4.80
CA VAL A 120 22.05 -21.12 4.17
C VAL A 120 22.18 -21.00 2.68
N LYS A 121 22.74 -22.04 2.03
CA LYS A 121 22.81 -22.13 0.59
C LYS A 121 21.63 -22.99 0.08
N GLY A 122 21.02 -22.57 -1.01
CA GLY A 122 19.99 -23.37 -1.68
C GLY A 122 18.58 -22.79 -1.56
N ILE A 123 17.60 -23.69 -1.68
CA ILE A 123 16.18 -23.37 -1.61
C ILE A 123 15.72 -23.51 -0.16
N HIS A 124 15.09 -22.49 0.37
CA HIS A 124 14.58 -22.50 1.75
C HIS A 124 13.12 -22.07 1.78
N THR A 125 12.37 -22.73 2.64
CA THR A 125 11.01 -22.29 2.99
C THR A 125 11.12 -21.33 4.15
N VAL A 126 10.57 -20.13 3.98
CA VAL A 126 10.40 -19.16 5.04
C VAL A 126 8.93 -19.12 5.40
N SER A 127 8.64 -19.28 6.67
CA SER A 127 7.27 -19.18 7.21
C SER A 127 7.17 -17.93 8.10
N TRP A 128 6.01 -17.30 8.08
CA TRP A 128 5.73 -16.18 8.96
C TRP A 128 4.29 -16.24 9.47
N ARG A 129 4.04 -15.54 10.54
CA ARG A 129 2.70 -15.36 11.09
C ARG A 129 2.49 -13.86 11.30
N ALA A 130 1.35 -13.36 10.85
CA ALA A 130 0.91 -12.02 11.16
C ALA A 130 -0.47 -12.11 11.82
N THR A 131 -0.68 -11.33 12.88
CA THR A 131 -1.95 -11.26 13.59
C THR A 131 -2.31 -9.82 13.88
N HIS A 132 -3.61 -9.55 13.98
CA HIS A 132 -4.15 -8.25 14.36
C HIS A 132 -5.28 -8.46 15.37
N ASP A 133 -5.25 -7.72 16.48
CA ASP A 133 -6.19 -7.90 17.59
C ASP A 133 -7.64 -7.57 17.20
N GLU A 134 -7.84 -6.70 16.21
CA GLU A 134 -9.17 -6.33 15.70
C GLU A 134 -9.67 -7.28 14.59
N GLY A 135 -8.97 -8.38 14.30
CA GLY A 135 -9.38 -9.37 13.30
C GLY A 135 -9.36 -8.85 11.85
N VAL A 136 -8.54 -7.85 11.57
CA VAL A 136 -8.39 -7.29 10.22
C VAL A 136 -7.66 -8.27 9.33
N ASP A 137 -8.13 -8.41 8.09
CA ASP A 137 -7.43 -9.19 7.08
C ASP A 137 -6.07 -8.55 6.78
N LEU A 138 -5.01 -9.31 7.04
CA LEU A 138 -3.65 -8.89 6.83
C LEU A 138 -3.10 -9.43 5.52
N ARG A 139 -2.33 -8.60 4.84
CA ARG A 139 -1.46 -9.04 3.75
C ARG A 139 -0.01 -8.81 4.14
N SER A 140 0.84 -9.72 3.74
CA SER A 140 2.26 -9.70 4.10
C SER A 140 3.12 -9.43 2.87
N MET A 141 4.12 -8.58 3.03
CA MET A 141 5.22 -8.43 2.09
C MET A 141 6.49 -8.90 2.80
N VAL A 142 7.28 -9.71 2.14
CA VAL A 142 8.54 -10.22 2.69
C VAL A 142 9.71 -9.59 1.95
N PHE A 143 10.61 -9.01 2.71
CA PHE A 143 11.85 -8.40 2.21
C PHE A 143 13.05 -9.20 2.70
N TYR A 144 14.07 -9.26 1.90
CA TYR A 144 15.34 -9.88 2.20
C TYR A 144 16.48 -8.85 2.15
N SER A 145 17.36 -8.91 3.12
CA SER A 145 18.61 -8.15 3.11
C SER A 145 19.81 -9.10 3.17
N HIS A 146 20.76 -8.91 2.26
CA HIS A 146 22.07 -9.58 2.26
C HIS A 146 23.19 -8.66 2.78
N THR A 147 22.84 -7.46 3.24
CA THR A 147 23.76 -6.40 3.68
C THR A 147 23.48 -5.97 5.12
N ASP A 148 23.12 -6.92 5.99
CA ASP A 148 22.79 -6.67 7.40
C ASP A 148 21.77 -5.54 7.62
N GLY A 149 20.76 -5.48 6.73
CA GLY A 149 19.67 -4.49 6.83
C GLY A 149 19.97 -3.14 6.17
N THR A 150 21.12 -2.98 5.51
CA THR A 150 21.42 -1.71 4.78
C THR A 150 20.61 -1.56 3.53
N THR A 151 20.36 -2.66 2.80
CA THR A 151 19.52 -2.68 1.60
C THR A 151 18.55 -3.84 1.66
N TRP A 152 17.34 -3.62 1.16
CA TRP A 152 16.26 -4.59 1.18
C TRP A 152 15.72 -4.86 -0.21
N GLN A 153 15.48 -6.11 -0.52
CA GLN A 153 14.89 -6.55 -1.78
C GLN A 153 13.57 -7.28 -1.49
N PRO A 154 12.50 -7.00 -2.22
CA PRO A 154 11.25 -7.71 -2.06
C PRO A 154 11.42 -9.17 -2.50
N LEU A 155 11.03 -10.11 -1.66
CA LEU A 155 10.95 -11.53 -1.98
C LEU A 155 9.55 -11.95 -2.41
N SER A 156 8.53 -11.31 -1.87
CA SER A 156 7.14 -11.50 -2.29
C SER A 156 6.46 -10.15 -2.43
N LEU A 157 5.58 -10.06 -3.39
CA LEU A 157 4.57 -9.02 -3.43
C LEU A 157 3.49 -9.34 -2.40
N SER A 158 2.64 -8.37 -2.09
CA SER A 158 1.57 -8.51 -1.13
C SER A 158 0.77 -9.82 -1.28
N SER A 159 0.75 -10.63 -0.24
CA SER A 159 0.10 -11.94 -0.23
C SER A 159 -0.63 -12.17 1.09
N SER A 160 -1.78 -12.85 1.02
CA SER A 160 -2.45 -13.45 2.20
C SER A 160 -1.80 -14.74 2.66
N GLU A 161 -0.84 -15.29 1.89
CA GLU A 161 -0.12 -16.50 2.25
C GLU A 161 0.84 -16.23 3.42
N THR A 162 1.03 -17.26 4.25
CA THR A 162 1.92 -17.22 5.42
C THR A 162 3.20 -18.04 5.21
N LYS A 163 3.44 -18.51 4.00
CA LYS A 163 4.66 -19.28 3.62
C LYS A 163 5.06 -18.91 2.21
N GLY A 164 6.36 -18.87 1.97
CA GLY A 164 6.93 -18.72 0.65
C GLY A 164 8.16 -19.58 0.46
N LEU A 165 8.36 -20.09 -0.76
CA LEU A 165 9.54 -20.82 -1.16
C LEU A 165 10.49 -19.82 -1.85
N TYR A 166 11.65 -19.60 -1.27
CA TYR A 166 12.63 -18.65 -1.82
C TYR A 166 13.88 -19.39 -2.28
N THR A 167 14.27 -19.12 -3.53
CA THR A 167 15.45 -19.70 -4.15
C THR A 167 16.61 -18.72 -4.12
N ASN A 168 17.83 -19.22 -3.86
CA ASN A 168 19.07 -18.46 -3.96
C ASN A 168 19.17 -17.25 -3.01
N VAL A 169 19.03 -17.49 -1.73
CA VAL A 169 19.62 -16.59 -0.76
C VAL A 169 21.14 -16.78 -0.86
N ARG A 170 21.81 -15.98 -1.69
CA ARG A 170 23.28 -15.94 -1.73
C ARG A 170 23.73 -15.21 -0.46
N ALA A 171 24.57 -15.92 0.33
CA ALA A 171 25.38 -15.26 1.34
C ALA A 171 26.49 -14.46 0.67
#